data_99f7b41b635962b813b1ab239c197427
#
_entry.id   99f7b41b635962b813b1ab239c197427
#
_cell.length_a   1.000
_cell.length_b   1.000
_cell.length_c   1.000
_cell.angle_alpha   90.00
_cell.angle_beta   90.00
_cell.angle_gamma   90.00
#
_symmetry.space_group_name_H-M   'P 1'
#
loop_
_entity.id
_entity.type
_entity.pdbx_description
1 polymer ?
#
loop_
_entity_poly.entity_id
_entity_poly.type
_entity_poly.pdbx_seq_one_letter_code
_entity_poly.pdbx_strand_id
1 'polypeptide(L)'
;TVTQEGNIEYYYCSLCLKYFADSNASKQIDKDSVVTSKLTPEIIEGDKCIIDKNSDKAITIKSNAAFSDFVKVELDGRELVKDKDYTVKAGSIIVTLNPDLIKKLSTGEHVIGIVSSSGTASAHFTVKEPETESIKETETESIKESETVMESTKGTELETESIKES
;
A
#
# COMPACT_ATOMS: atom_id res chain seq x y z
N THR A 1 -5.34 -26.45 1.13
CA THR A 1 -5.62 -25.02 0.85
C THR A 1 -5.07 -24.13 1.96
N VAL A 2 -5.14 -22.82 1.80
CA VAL A 2 -4.75 -21.85 2.87
C VAL A 2 -5.76 -21.78 4.01
N THR A 3 -6.98 -22.24 3.78
CA THR A 3 -8.08 -22.17 4.76
C THR A 3 -8.40 -23.51 5.40
N GLN A 4 -7.99 -24.60 4.76
CA GLN A 4 -8.28 -25.94 5.21
C GLN A 4 -7.04 -26.83 5.06
N GLU A 5 -6.84 -27.73 6.01
CA GLU A 5 -5.90 -28.82 5.91
C GLU A 5 -6.26 -29.71 4.72
N GLY A 6 -5.28 -30.36 4.17
CA GLY A 6 -5.45 -31.33 3.10
C GLY A 6 -5.22 -32.75 3.61
N ASN A 7 -5.34 -33.71 2.70
CA ASN A 7 -4.95 -35.09 2.95
C ASN A 7 -4.04 -35.55 1.82
N ILE A 8 -3.09 -36.41 2.14
CA ILE A 8 -2.45 -37.27 1.12
C ILE A 8 -3.45 -38.34 0.70
N GLU A 9 -3.24 -39.00 -0.43
CA GLU A 9 -4.01 -40.15 -0.82
C GLU A 9 -3.77 -41.31 0.16
N TYR A 10 -4.83 -41.98 0.59
CA TYR A 10 -4.76 -43.12 1.49
C TYR A 10 -5.89 -44.09 1.26
N TYR A 11 -5.69 -45.31 1.73
CA TYR A 11 -6.67 -46.41 1.70
C TYR A 11 -6.98 -46.81 3.15
N TYR A 12 -8.27 -46.90 3.47
CA TYR A 12 -8.74 -47.27 4.80
C TYR A 12 -9.34 -48.67 4.78
N CYS A 13 -8.85 -49.56 5.64
CA CYS A 13 -9.39 -50.90 5.84
C CYS A 13 -10.42 -50.88 6.97
N SER A 14 -11.70 -51.14 6.65
CA SER A 14 -12.78 -51.17 7.65
C SER A 14 -12.76 -52.41 8.56
N LEU A 15 -12.03 -53.46 8.16
CA LEU A 15 -11.90 -54.67 8.98
C LEU A 15 -10.82 -54.52 10.05
N CYS A 16 -9.65 -53.99 9.69
CA CYS A 16 -8.55 -53.82 10.64
C CYS A 16 -8.45 -52.42 11.22
N LEU A 17 -9.28 -51.47 10.75
CA LEU A 17 -9.35 -50.03 11.17
C LEU A 17 -8.01 -49.32 10.97
N LYS A 18 -7.25 -49.66 9.94
CA LYS A 18 -5.93 -49.11 9.65
C LYS A 18 -5.91 -48.34 8.33
N TYR A 19 -4.94 -47.44 8.24
CA TYR A 19 -4.66 -46.63 7.07
C TYR A 19 -3.44 -47.16 6.31
N PHE A 20 -3.47 -47.09 5.00
CA PHE A 20 -2.41 -47.60 4.10
C PHE A 20 -2.10 -46.59 3.02
N ALA A 21 -0.83 -46.52 2.60
CA ALA A 21 -0.40 -45.70 1.50
C ALA A 21 -0.70 -46.28 0.09
N ASP A 22 -1.14 -47.53 0.05
CA ASP A 22 -1.40 -48.28 -1.18
C ASP A 22 -2.68 -49.11 -1.10
N SER A 23 -3.27 -49.39 -2.28
CA SER A 23 -4.53 -50.16 -2.39
C SER A 23 -4.42 -51.61 -1.98
N ASN A 24 -3.20 -52.18 -1.92
CA ASN A 24 -2.95 -53.58 -1.55
C ASN A 24 -2.77 -53.73 -0.04
N ALA A 25 -2.89 -52.63 0.73
CA ALA A 25 -2.69 -52.61 2.18
C ALA A 25 -1.31 -53.17 2.62
N SER A 26 -0.27 -52.96 1.79
CA SER A 26 1.09 -53.46 2.07
C SER A 26 1.89 -52.47 2.93
N LYS A 27 1.60 -51.14 2.86
CA LYS A 27 2.31 -50.12 3.58
C LYS A 27 1.36 -49.40 4.54
N GLN A 28 1.33 -49.84 5.79
CA GLN A 28 0.57 -49.17 6.84
C GLN A 28 1.16 -47.79 7.13
N ILE A 29 0.27 -46.78 7.32
CA ILE A 29 0.61 -45.40 7.72
C ILE A 29 -0.24 -45.00 8.92
N ASP A 30 0.25 -44.00 9.69
CA ASP A 30 -0.51 -43.45 10.81
C ASP A 30 -1.60 -42.52 10.32
N LYS A 31 -2.74 -42.51 11.03
CA LYS A 31 -3.85 -41.61 10.75
C LYS A 31 -3.41 -40.13 10.68
N ASP A 32 -2.56 -39.73 11.61
CA ASP A 32 -2.09 -38.31 11.72
C ASP A 32 -1.14 -37.96 10.58
N SER A 33 -0.46 -38.93 9.98
CA SER A 33 0.42 -38.68 8.81
C SER A 33 -0.35 -38.46 7.51
N VAL A 34 -1.67 -38.75 7.49
CA VAL A 34 -2.54 -38.53 6.32
C VAL A 34 -2.87 -37.05 6.13
N VAL A 35 -2.93 -36.28 7.23
CA VAL A 35 -3.30 -34.88 7.20
C VAL A 35 -2.11 -34.01 6.78
N THR A 36 -2.31 -33.11 5.84
CA THR A 36 -1.34 -32.11 5.44
C THR A 36 -1.73 -30.74 5.97
N SER A 37 -0.75 -30.00 6.48
CA SER A 37 -0.97 -28.66 7.01
C SER A 37 -1.58 -27.72 5.97
N LYS A 38 -2.23 -26.66 6.42
CA LYS A 38 -2.66 -25.55 5.58
C LYS A 38 -1.46 -24.96 4.82
N LEU A 39 -1.69 -24.50 3.61
CA LEU A 39 -0.69 -23.76 2.85
C LEU A 39 -0.44 -22.38 3.50
N THR A 40 0.79 -21.91 3.40
CA THR A 40 1.14 -20.54 3.82
C THR A 40 0.28 -19.54 3.04
N PRO A 41 -0.30 -18.54 3.72
CA PRO A 41 -1.09 -17.53 3.06
C PRO A 41 -0.23 -16.56 2.24
N GLU A 42 -0.85 -15.95 1.23
CA GLU A 42 -0.24 -15.00 0.31
C GLU A 42 -1.04 -13.70 0.26
N ILE A 43 -0.39 -12.62 -0.12
CA ILE A 43 -1.05 -11.37 -0.46
C ILE A 43 -1.66 -11.49 -1.86
N ILE A 44 -2.93 -11.13 -1.98
CA ILE A 44 -3.68 -11.19 -3.25
C ILE A 44 -4.05 -9.80 -3.79
N GLU A 45 -3.98 -8.75 -2.95
CA GLU A 45 -4.17 -7.36 -3.34
C GLU A 45 -3.32 -6.43 -2.46
N GLY A 46 -2.88 -5.31 -3.03
CA GLY A 46 -2.21 -4.22 -2.28
C GLY A 46 -0.71 -4.37 -2.12
N ASP A 47 -0.07 -5.34 -2.81
CA ASP A 47 1.39 -5.41 -2.88
C ASP A 47 1.97 -4.35 -3.82
N LYS A 48 3.18 -3.84 -3.49
CA LYS A 48 3.94 -2.85 -4.28
C LYS A 48 3.21 -1.54 -4.56
N CYS A 49 2.30 -1.14 -3.68
CA CYS A 49 1.64 0.14 -3.83
C CYS A 49 2.58 1.30 -3.45
N ILE A 50 2.34 2.47 -4.04
CA ILE A 50 3.08 3.70 -3.79
C ILE A 50 2.09 4.71 -3.23
N ILE A 51 2.47 5.41 -2.17
CA ILE A 51 1.65 6.43 -1.54
C ILE A 51 2.49 7.65 -1.16
N ASP A 52 1.91 8.83 -1.28
CA ASP A 52 2.55 10.06 -0.80
C ASP A 52 2.38 10.17 0.71
N LYS A 53 3.44 10.55 1.39
CA LYS A 53 3.51 10.63 2.85
C LYS A 53 2.40 11.47 3.48
N ASN A 54 2.01 12.56 2.84
CA ASN A 54 0.96 13.47 3.32
C ASN A 54 -0.43 13.16 2.76
N SER A 55 -0.58 12.01 2.10
CA SER A 55 -1.86 11.60 1.55
C SER A 55 -2.84 11.20 2.66
N ASP A 56 -4.11 11.59 2.50
CA ASP A 56 -5.22 11.11 3.32
C ASP A 56 -5.79 9.77 2.83
N LYS A 57 -5.15 9.17 1.82
CA LYS A 57 -5.55 7.86 1.31
C LYS A 57 -5.06 6.75 2.24
N ALA A 58 -5.92 5.77 2.47
CA ALA A 58 -5.58 4.55 3.19
C ALA A 58 -4.96 3.52 2.23
N ILE A 59 -4.05 2.69 2.74
CA ILE A 59 -3.55 1.51 2.03
C ILE A 59 -4.39 0.31 2.44
N THR A 60 -4.94 -0.40 1.46
CA THR A 60 -5.68 -1.65 1.70
C THR A 60 -4.90 -2.81 1.15
N ILE A 61 -4.68 -3.82 1.98
CA ILE A 61 -3.92 -5.04 1.66
C ILE A 61 -4.79 -6.24 2.01
N LYS A 62 -4.83 -7.22 1.12
CA LYS A 62 -5.66 -8.40 1.26
C LYS A 62 -4.84 -9.67 1.17
N SER A 63 -5.04 -10.56 2.14
CA SER A 63 -4.49 -11.91 2.16
C SER A 63 -5.57 -12.94 1.89
N ASN A 64 -5.19 -14.07 1.28
CA ASN A 64 -6.08 -15.21 1.04
C ASN A 64 -6.31 -16.10 2.27
N ALA A 65 -5.71 -15.79 3.43
CA ALA A 65 -5.96 -16.51 4.69
C ALA A 65 -7.42 -16.37 5.14
N ALA A 66 -7.90 -17.35 5.90
CA ALA A 66 -9.19 -17.27 6.54
C ALA A 66 -9.17 -16.20 7.65
N PHE A 67 -10.25 -15.43 7.78
CA PHE A 67 -10.35 -14.41 8.85
C PHE A 67 -10.29 -15.02 10.26
N SER A 68 -10.79 -16.25 10.44
CA SER A 68 -10.70 -17.00 11.70
C SER A 68 -9.27 -17.26 12.16
N ASP A 69 -8.33 -17.26 11.21
CA ASP A 69 -6.92 -17.54 11.47
C ASP A 69 -6.10 -16.26 11.75
N PHE A 70 -6.72 -15.07 11.64
CA PHE A 70 -6.06 -13.80 11.86
C PHE A 70 -5.53 -13.66 13.28
N VAL A 71 -4.27 -13.25 13.41
CA VAL A 71 -3.60 -13.02 14.69
C VAL A 71 -3.29 -11.55 14.90
N LYS A 72 -2.49 -10.94 14.01
CA LYS A 72 -2.01 -9.55 14.13
C LYS A 72 -1.50 -9.01 12.80
N VAL A 73 -1.18 -7.72 12.80
CA VAL A 73 -0.46 -7.05 11.71
C VAL A 73 0.86 -6.52 12.24
N GLU A 74 1.91 -6.67 11.46
CA GLU A 74 3.25 -6.12 11.73
C GLU A 74 3.65 -5.18 10.59
N LEU A 75 4.36 -4.11 10.93
CA LEU A 75 4.98 -3.18 9.98
C LEU A 75 6.45 -3.04 10.32
N ASP A 76 7.33 -3.37 9.37
CA ASP A 76 8.78 -3.38 9.54
C ASP A 76 9.22 -4.18 10.80
N GLY A 77 8.55 -5.31 11.04
CA GLY A 77 8.79 -6.19 12.19
C GLY A 77 8.19 -5.70 13.52
N ARG A 78 7.47 -4.57 13.52
CA ARG A 78 6.79 -4.04 14.71
C ARG A 78 5.29 -4.31 14.66
N GLU A 79 4.73 -4.84 15.74
CA GLU A 79 3.30 -5.04 15.86
C GLU A 79 2.52 -3.72 15.85
N LEU A 80 1.46 -3.67 15.06
CA LEU A 80 0.53 -2.55 14.96
C LEU A 80 -0.66 -2.73 15.90
N VAL A 81 -1.23 -1.60 16.35
CA VAL A 81 -2.40 -1.58 17.24
C VAL A 81 -3.68 -1.54 16.40
N LYS A 82 -4.51 -2.57 16.54
CA LYS A 82 -5.82 -2.64 15.88
C LYS A 82 -6.69 -1.46 16.30
N ASP A 83 -7.53 -0.96 15.36
CA ASP A 83 -8.47 0.15 15.51
C ASP A 83 -7.80 1.53 15.77
N LYS A 84 -6.46 1.56 15.87
CA LYS A 84 -5.64 2.78 15.94
C LYS A 84 -4.78 2.93 14.69
N ASP A 85 -3.95 1.94 14.41
CA ASP A 85 -2.99 1.95 13.30
C ASP A 85 -3.59 1.32 12.04
N TYR A 86 -4.53 0.38 12.20
CA TYR A 86 -5.21 -0.29 11.10
C TYR A 86 -6.60 -0.79 11.50
N THR A 87 -7.43 -1.05 10.50
CA THR A 87 -8.69 -1.81 10.64
C THR A 87 -8.60 -3.11 9.86
N VAL A 88 -9.38 -4.11 10.28
CA VAL A 88 -9.46 -5.41 9.59
C VAL A 88 -10.90 -5.83 9.36
N LYS A 89 -11.20 -6.37 8.17
CA LYS A 89 -12.53 -6.87 7.78
C LYS A 89 -12.49 -8.36 7.48
N ALA A 90 -13.63 -9.00 7.78
CA ALA A 90 -13.87 -10.42 7.51
C ALA A 90 -14.12 -10.70 6.02
N GLY A 91 -13.92 -11.96 5.64
CA GLY A 91 -13.95 -12.50 4.29
C GLY A 91 -12.64 -13.24 4.07
N SER A 92 -11.81 -12.78 3.14
CA SER A 92 -10.35 -12.87 3.24
C SER A 92 -9.89 -11.84 4.27
N ILE A 93 -8.68 -11.95 4.81
CA ILE A 93 -8.18 -10.92 5.73
C ILE A 93 -7.90 -9.65 4.92
N ILE A 94 -8.71 -8.61 5.14
CA ILE A 94 -8.56 -7.30 4.49
C ILE A 94 -8.10 -6.30 5.56
N VAL A 95 -6.85 -5.87 5.47
CA VAL A 95 -6.23 -4.88 6.36
C VAL A 95 -6.22 -3.53 5.67
N THR A 96 -6.69 -2.50 6.35
CA THR A 96 -6.61 -1.11 5.88
C THR A 96 -5.80 -0.30 6.88
N LEU A 97 -4.63 0.20 6.44
CA LEU A 97 -3.76 1.06 7.24
C LEU A 97 -4.37 2.46 7.37
N ASN A 98 -4.28 3.02 8.57
CA ASN A 98 -4.75 4.36 8.84
C ASN A 98 -3.80 5.39 8.18
N PRO A 99 -4.30 6.42 7.47
CA PRO A 99 -3.47 7.50 6.94
C PRO A 99 -2.57 8.19 7.98
N ASP A 100 -3.02 8.32 9.21
CA ASP A 100 -2.22 8.90 10.30
C ASP A 100 -0.99 8.06 10.68
N LEU A 101 -1.04 6.75 10.46
CA LEU A 101 0.14 5.90 10.58
C LEU A 101 1.10 6.19 9.42
N ILE A 102 0.60 6.24 8.19
CA ILE A 102 1.40 6.45 6.97
C ILE A 102 2.18 7.78 7.05
N LYS A 103 1.53 8.85 7.54
CA LYS A 103 2.16 10.17 7.74
C LYS A 103 3.36 10.14 8.70
N LYS A 104 3.43 9.16 9.59
CA LYS A 104 4.52 9.01 10.58
C LYS A 104 5.66 8.13 10.08
N LEU A 105 5.48 7.43 8.96
CA LEU A 105 6.52 6.59 8.40
C LEU A 105 7.62 7.43 7.74
N SER A 106 8.80 6.87 7.65
CA SER A 106 9.87 7.42 6.81
C SER A 106 9.49 7.31 5.34
N THR A 107 10.13 8.07 4.49
CA THR A 107 10.09 7.80 3.05
C THR A 107 10.94 6.58 2.74
N GLY A 108 10.53 5.81 1.75
CA GLY A 108 11.18 4.57 1.35
C GLY A 108 10.24 3.39 1.31
N GLU A 109 10.82 2.21 1.20
CA GLU A 109 10.10 0.94 1.16
C GLU A 109 9.79 0.45 2.59
N HIS A 110 8.59 -0.05 2.79
CA HIS A 110 8.09 -0.64 4.03
C HIS A 110 7.52 -2.02 3.76
N VAL A 111 7.63 -2.90 4.75
CA VAL A 111 7.11 -4.26 4.68
C VAL A 111 6.02 -4.45 5.72
N ILE A 112 4.81 -4.81 5.26
CA ILE A 112 3.70 -5.18 6.13
C ILE A 112 3.50 -6.69 6.13
N GLY A 113 3.38 -7.27 7.32
CA GLY A 113 3.09 -8.68 7.54
C GLY A 113 1.68 -8.87 8.13
N ILE A 114 0.85 -9.64 7.45
CA ILE A 114 -0.43 -10.11 7.99
C ILE A 114 -0.19 -11.49 8.59
N VAL A 115 -0.14 -11.56 9.90
CA VAL A 115 0.14 -12.79 10.66
C VAL A 115 -1.16 -13.56 10.89
N SER A 116 -1.16 -14.82 10.55
CA SER A 116 -2.25 -15.77 10.80
C SER A 116 -1.71 -17.06 11.41
N SER A 117 -2.57 -17.91 11.96
CA SER A 117 -2.18 -19.21 12.52
C SER A 117 -1.58 -20.18 11.48
N SER A 118 -1.84 -19.96 10.19
CA SER A 118 -1.28 -20.75 9.09
C SER A 118 0.00 -20.15 8.48
N GLY A 119 0.47 -18.99 8.97
CA GLY A 119 1.69 -18.32 8.51
C GLY A 119 1.51 -16.82 8.31
N THR A 120 2.55 -16.16 7.81
CA THR A 120 2.56 -14.71 7.55
C THR A 120 2.56 -14.44 6.05
N ALA A 121 1.62 -13.61 5.59
CA ALA A 121 1.62 -13.05 4.25
C ALA A 121 2.22 -11.64 4.30
N SER A 122 3.25 -11.35 3.48
CA SER A 122 3.96 -10.08 3.47
C SER A 122 3.73 -9.32 2.18
N ALA A 123 3.48 -8.01 2.29
CA ALA A 123 3.41 -7.07 1.18
C ALA A 123 4.40 -5.93 1.37
N HIS A 124 4.82 -5.32 0.25
CA HIS A 124 5.68 -4.17 0.22
C HIS A 124 4.90 -2.95 -0.25
N PHE A 125 5.22 -1.79 0.29
CA PHE A 125 4.72 -0.52 -0.23
C PHE A 125 5.77 0.58 -0.05
N THR A 126 5.69 1.61 -0.88
CA THR A 126 6.65 2.71 -0.85
C THR A 126 5.95 4.00 -0.45
N VAL A 127 6.51 4.67 0.57
CA VAL A 127 6.12 6.03 0.96
C VAL A 127 7.04 7.02 0.25
N LYS A 128 6.46 7.94 -0.53
CA LYS A 128 7.20 9.01 -1.22
C LYS A 128 6.95 10.36 -0.56
N GLU A 129 7.92 11.26 -0.66
CA GLU A 129 7.64 12.67 -0.38
C GLU A 129 6.63 13.18 -1.41
N PRO A 130 5.69 14.07 -1.02
CA PRO A 130 4.81 14.70 -1.98
C PRO A 130 5.65 15.46 -3.00
N GLU A 131 5.39 15.27 -4.28
CA GLU A 131 6.00 16.09 -5.32
C GLU A 131 5.53 17.53 -5.08
N THR A 132 6.41 18.36 -4.54
CA THR A 132 6.24 19.81 -4.62
C THR A 132 6.34 20.14 -6.11
N GLU A 133 5.22 20.55 -6.73
CA GLU A 133 5.29 21.17 -8.05
C GLU A 133 6.31 22.31 -7.94
N SER A 134 7.50 22.09 -8.46
CA SER A 134 8.45 23.16 -8.76
C SER A 134 7.72 24.04 -9.74
N ILE A 135 7.21 25.17 -9.24
CA ILE A 135 6.86 26.30 -10.08
C ILE A 135 8.15 26.63 -10.80
N LYS A 136 8.23 26.23 -12.08
CA LYS A 136 9.27 26.74 -12.97
C LYS A 136 9.10 28.25 -12.95
N GLU A 137 9.93 28.93 -12.18
CA GLU A 137 10.21 30.35 -12.41
C GLU A 137 10.65 30.44 -13.86
N THR A 138 9.75 31.00 -14.68
CA THR A 138 10.08 31.43 -16.02
C THR A 138 11.10 32.54 -15.81
N GLU A 139 12.35 32.25 -16.06
CA GLU A 139 13.39 33.25 -16.22
C GLU A 139 12.91 34.24 -17.28
N THR A 140 12.52 35.42 -16.82
CA THR A 140 12.39 36.58 -17.67
C THR A 140 13.82 36.99 -18.06
N GLU A 141 14.19 36.57 -19.26
CA GLU A 141 15.40 37.02 -19.90
C GLU A 141 15.41 38.55 -19.96
N SER A 142 16.35 39.14 -19.22
CA SER A 142 16.76 40.55 -19.34
C SER A 142 17.13 40.83 -20.78
N ILE A 143 16.29 41.60 -21.49
CA ILE A 143 16.70 42.24 -22.72
C ILE A 143 17.51 43.45 -22.34
N LYS A 144 18.81 43.33 -22.60
CA LYS A 144 19.79 44.39 -22.55
C LYS A 144 19.40 45.53 -23.49
N GLU A 145 19.32 46.71 -22.91
CA GLU A 145 19.38 48.02 -23.50
C GLU A 145 20.49 48.13 -24.55
N SER A 146 20.17 48.66 -25.71
CA SER A 146 21.14 49.38 -26.52
C SER A 146 20.59 50.76 -26.83
N GLU A 147 21.27 51.74 -26.26
CA GLU A 147 21.17 53.17 -26.52
C GLU A 147 21.27 53.47 -28.02
N THR A 148 20.43 54.40 -28.50
CA THR A 148 20.88 55.35 -29.49
C THR A 148 20.11 56.65 -29.32
N VAL A 149 20.89 57.69 -29.12
CA VAL A 149 20.64 59.11 -28.97
C VAL A 149 20.08 59.69 -30.27
N MET A 150 19.20 60.66 -30.18
CA MET A 150 19.16 61.98 -30.86
C MET A 150 17.73 62.54 -30.82
N GLU A 151 17.58 63.59 -30.13
CA GLU A 151 17.70 65.02 -30.37
C GLU A 151 16.44 65.70 -30.92
N SER A 152 15.94 66.65 -30.14
CA SER A 152 15.43 67.98 -30.44
C SER A 152 14.17 68.10 -31.29
N THR A 153 13.15 68.74 -30.84
CA THR A 153 12.83 70.16 -30.83
C THR A 153 11.37 70.40 -30.40
N LYS A 154 11.18 71.26 -29.38
CA LYS A 154 10.54 72.56 -29.37
C LYS A 154 9.12 72.71 -29.95
N GLY A 155 8.26 73.22 -29.12
CA GLY A 155 7.08 73.99 -29.55
C GLY A 155 5.89 73.84 -28.63
N THR A 156 5.84 74.77 -27.67
CA THR A 156 4.82 75.80 -27.42
C THR A 156 3.37 75.32 -27.28
N GLU A 157 2.92 75.60 -26.10
CA GLU A 157 1.90 76.59 -25.68
C GLU A 157 0.44 76.17 -25.76
N LEU A 158 -0.15 76.31 -24.57
CA LEU A 158 -1.38 77.12 -24.23
C LEU A 158 -2.71 76.44 -24.56
N GLU A 159 -3.67 76.46 -23.78
CA GLU A 159 -4.42 77.12 -22.78
C GLU A 159 -5.64 76.30 -22.36
N THR A 160 -5.90 76.32 -21.06
CA THR A 160 -7.18 76.71 -20.43
C THR A 160 -8.49 76.21 -21.02
N GLU A 161 -9.40 75.71 -20.28
CA GLU A 161 -10.35 76.27 -19.31
C GLU A 161 -11.26 75.12 -18.80
N SER A 162 -11.40 75.10 -17.59
CA SER A 162 -12.59 75.20 -16.72
C SER A 162 -13.96 74.99 -17.33
N ILE A 163 -14.78 74.30 -16.58
CA ILE A 163 -16.12 74.64 -16.05
C ILE A 163 -16.86 73.26 -15.86
N LYS A 164 -17.12 72.81 -14.67
CA LYS A 164 -18.26 73.02 -13.77
C LYS A 164 -19.59 72.36 -14.14
N GLU A 165 -20.04 71.61 -13.14
CA GLU A 165 -21.44 71.35 -12.74
C GLU A 165 -22.36 70.48 -13.61
N SER A 166 -22.87 69.41 -13.11
CA SER A 166 -24.03 69.22 -12.21
C SER A 166 -24.02 67.81 -11.65
#